data_f4b0a67e3dd1ad8ff0614ab4a79f8c6d
#
_entry.id   f4b0a67e3dd1ad8ff0614ab4a79f8c6d
#
_cell.length_a   1.000
_cell.length_b   1.000
_cell.length_c   1.000
_cell.angle_alpha   90.00
_cell.angle_beta   90.00
_cell.angle_gamma   90.00
#
_symmetry.space_group_name_H-M   'P 1'
#
loop_
_entity.id
_entity.type
_entity.pdbx_description
1 polymer ?
#
loop_
_entity_poly.entity_id
_entity_poly.type
_entity_poly.pdbx_seq_one_letter_code
_entity_poly.pdbx_strand_id
1 'polypeptide(L)'
;MEQKSAAAHAIHIPEMDIEVLHCGMRAEKNMKSKRYNVVRACALALCFVAPPLDAFAQQPPVEIWGTPEVVEVKAAPGPAVWHLTRGDSEVWILGTVGGMPDGLKWNKEYLAELLDGTRAILLPPRPSVGVFEGAWFLLTNGSKLSLPRGQTLEASLSPELRARFVAIRERLDQTESRYRTDTPLRAALRLFQDLQDKLDLTRDEPRETISRLARAKRVPSKPIARYEVLDAAEDVLKLDLDQQRVCLAQSVEDIDRQLTHAVPAAEAWAIGDIRNVKANYAESRLADCVIAAVHSVAGINERNVADYTSAIDAALNTPGKSIAVIDIGPLLRRGGVLERLQARNVAIEGPAE
;
A
#
# COMPACT_ATOMS: atom_id res chain seq x y z
N MET A 1 47.89 -30.47 -31.86
CA MET A 1 46.95 -30.69 -30.76
C MET A 1 46.35 -29.31 -30.44
N GLU A 2 45.25 -29.02 -31.13
CA GLU A 2 44.54 -27.71 -31.02
C GLU A 2 43.45 -27.83 -29.96
N GLN A 3 43.53 -27.00 -28.94
CA GLN A 3 42.43 -26.80 -27.98
C GLN A 3 41.52 -25.69 -28.49
N LYS A 4 40.34 -26.07 -28.97
CA LYS A 4 39.27 -25.14 -29.31
C LYS A 4 38.67 -24.54 -28.02
N SER A 5 38.85 -23.22 -27.86
CA SER A 5 38.17 -22.40 -26.89
C SER A 5 36.70 -22.27 -27.32
N ALA A 6 35.76 -22.74 -26.47
CA ALA A 6 34.33 -22.51 -26.64
C ALA A 6 33.96 -21.18 -25.98
N ALA A 7 33.58 -20.22 -26.80
CA ALA A 7 33.03 -18.94 -26.35
C ALA A 7 31.62 -19.17 -25.81
N ALA A 8 31.42 -18.94 -24.52
CA ALA A 8 30.11 -18.87 -23.89
C ALA A 8 29.41 -17.57 -24.32
N HIS A 9 28.36 -17.70 -25.14
CA HIS A 9 27.43 -16.61 -25.42
C HIS A 9 26.58 -16.37 -24.16
N ALA A 10 26.80 -15.23 -23.52
CA ALA A 10 25.91 -14.73 -22.48
C ALA A 10 24.58 -14.33 -23.14
N ILE A 11 23.54 -15.10 -22.86
CA ILE A 11 22.17 -14.76 -23.23
C ILE A 11 21.73 -13.63 -22.30
N HIS A 12 21.63 -12.44 -22.84
CA HIS A 12 21.05 -11.28 -22.20
C HIS A 12 19.53 -11.50 -22.13
N ILE A 13 19.02 -11.85 -20.96
CA ILE A 13 17.58 -11.91 -20.69
C ILE A 13 17.15 -10.53 -20.23
N PRO A 14 16.26 -9.84 -20.97
CA PRO A 14 15.73 -8.56 -20.49
C PRO A 14 14.86 -8.78 -19.24
N GLU A 15 15.07 -7.93 -18.25
CA GLU A 15 14.21 -7.77 -17.10
C GLU A 15 12.78 -7.49 -17.60
N MET A 16 11.90 -8.47 -17.51
CA MET A 16 10.48 -8.28 -17.81
C MET A 16 9.82 -7.68 -16.59
N ASP A 17 9.51 -6.40 -16.68
CA ASP A 17 8.60 -5.68 -15.80
C ASP A 17 7.26 -6.42 -15.73
N ILE A 18 6.67 -6.43 -14.53
CA ILE A 18 5.34 -7.03 -14.28
C ILE A 18 4.26 -6.06 -14.84
N GLU A 19 4.33 -5.77 -16.12
CA GLU A 19 3.30 -5.04 -16.87
C GLU A 19 2.32 -5.95 -17.63
N VAL A 20 2.37 -7.26 -17.43
CA VAL A 20 1.56 -8.21 -18.22
C VAL A 20 0.08 -8.29 -17.78
N LEU A 21 -0.40 -7.39 -16.91
CA LEU A 21 -1.83 -7.29 -16.62
C LEU A 21 -2.52 -6.06 -17.23
N HIS A 22 -1.87 -5.32 -18.11
CA HIS A 22 -2.45 -4.12 -18.75
C HIS A 22 -2.70 -4.28 -20.26
N CYS A 23 -3.09 -5.45 -20.75
CA CYS A 23 -3.54 -5.58 -22.14
C CYS A 23 -5.01 -5.98 -22.18
N GLY A 24 -5.87 -4.97 -22.35
CA GLY A 24 -7.27 -5.18 -22.64
C GLY A 24 -8.16 -4.02 -22.23
N MET A 25 -8.41 -3.14 -23.20
CA MET A 25 -9.49 -2.15 -23.28
C MET A 25 -9.11 -0.69 -23.05
N ARG A 26 -8.51 -0.16 -24.07
CA ARG A 26 -8.65 1.26 -24.43
C ARG A 26 -9.51 1.35 -25.67
N ALA A 27 -10.80 1.53 -25.50
CA ALA A 27 -11.70 2.10 -26.52
C ALA A 27 -13.06 2.44 -25.89
N GLU A 28 -13.36 3.70 -25.97
CA GLU A 28 -14.63 4.40 -26.06
C GLU A 28 -14.85 5.49 -25.03
N LYS A 29 -14.29 6.65 -25.34
CA LYS A 29 -14.83 7.94 -24.91
C LYS A 29 -15.74 8.43 -26.03
N ASN A 30 -17.03 8.50 -25.77
CA ASN A 30 -17.95 9.62 -26.16
C ASN A 30 -19.41 9.23 -25.99
N MET A 31 -20.13 9.92 -25.14
CA MET A 31 -21.35 10.64 -25.56
C MET A 31 -22.11 11.27 -24.40
N LYS A 32 -22.06 12.59 -24.38
CA LYS A 32 -23.10 13.62 -24.14
C LYS A 32 -24.21 13.37 -23.10
N SER A 33 -24.13 14.17 -22.04
CA SER A 33 -25.15 15.09 -21.50
C SER A 33 -26.60 14.95 -21.99
N LYS A 34 -27.56 14.77 -21.06
CA LYS A 34 -28.85 15.47 -21.08
C LYS A 34 -29.39 15.69 -19.66
N ARG A 35 -29.70 16.96 -19.43
CA ARG A 35 -30.39 17.52 -18.27
C ARG A 35 -31.84 17.07 -18.23
N TYR A 36 -32.41 16.83 -17.03
CA TYR A 36 -33.83 17.12 -16.76
C TYR A 36 -34.03 17.65 -15.34
N ASN A 37 -34.84 18.69 -15.29
CA ASN A 37 -35.23 19.49 -14.13
C ASN A 37 -36.43 18.91 -13.40
N VAL A 38 -36.48 19.20 -12.09
CA VAL A 38 -37.62 19.73 -11.27
C VAL A 38 -38.88 18.86 -11.14
N VAL A 39 -39.24 18.57 -9.89
CA VAL A 39 -40.52 19.05 -9.27
C VAL A 39 -40.44 18.91 -7.75
N ARG A 40 -40.87 20.00 -7.08
CA ARG A 40 -41.16 20.15 -5.64
C ARG A 40 -42.51 19.50 -5.31
N ALA A 41 -42.66 18.95 -4.08
CA ALA A 41 -43.87 19.22 -3.25
C ALA A 41 -43.75 18.61 -1.83
N CYS A 42 -43.85 19.43 -0.84
CA CYS A 42 -44.68 19.48 0.40
C CYS A 42 -44.77 18.24 1.32
N ALA A 43 -44.18 18.41 2.49
CA ALA A 43 -44.68 18.40 3.85
C ALA A 43 -45.86 17.47 4.25
N LEU A 44 -45.60 16.64 5.26
CA LEU A 44 -46.53 16.41 6.37
C LEU A 44 -45.77 15.87 7.59
N ALA A 45 -45.88 16.61 8.69
CA ALA A 45 -45.30 16.28 9.99
C ALA A 45 -46.11 15.17 10.65
N LEU A 46 -45.45 14.12 11.11
CA LEU A 46 -45.98 13.17 12.09
C LEU A 46 -44.92 12.97 13.16
N CYS A 47 -45.23 13.52 14.32
CA CYS A 47 -44.50 13.28 15.57
C CYS A 47 -44.61 11.84 15.98
N PHE A 48 -43.55 11.06 15.81
CA PHE A 48 -43.36 9.78 16.49
C PHE A 48 -42.37 9.99 17.64
N VAL A 49 -42.88 9.75 18.85
CA VAL A 49 -42.06 9.62 20.07
C VAL A 49 -41.19 8.39 19.90
N ALA A 50 -39.90 8.60 19.65
CA ALA A 50 -38.92 7.53 19.63
C ALA A 50 -38.54 7.15 21.08
N PRO A 51 -38.43 5.83 21.39
CA PRO A 51 -37.83 5.38 22.64
C PRO A 51 -36.31 5.74 22.65
N PRO A 52 -35.69 5.88 23.83
CA PRO A 52 -34.27 6.17 23.91
C PRO A 52 -33.47 5.06 23.26
N LEU A 53 -32.77 5.37 22.18
CA LEU A 53 -31.75 4.53 21.59
C LEU A 53 -30.63 4.40 22.64
N ASP A 54 -30.44 3.20 23.14
CA ASP A 54 -29.31 2.85 23.98
C ASP A 54 -28.04 3.40 23.31
N ALA A 55 -27.32 4.20 24.08
CA ALA A 55 -26.04 4.75 23.70
C ALA A 55 -25.08 3.57 23.44
N PHE A 56 -24.91 3.21 22.17
CA PHE A 56 -23.72 2.46 21.79
C PHE A 56 -22.53 3.31 22.23
N ALA A 57 -21.93 2.91 23.35
CA ALA A 57 -20.69 3.49 23.80
C ALA A 57 -19.68 3.30 22.66
N GLN A 58 -19.42 4.38 21.93
CA GLN A 58 -18.35 4.40 20.93
C GLN A 58 -17.07 4.07 21.68
N GLN A 59 -16.53 2.89 21.42
CA GLN A 59 -15.20 2.56 21.91
C GLN A 59 -14.26 3.67 21.43
N PRO A 60 -13.43 4.23 22.32
CA PRO A 60 -12.46 5.23 21.89
C PRO A 60 -11.59 4.63 20.77
N PRO A 61 -11.22 5.43 19.77
CA PRO A 61 -10.38 4.97 18.68
C PRO A 61 -9.13 4.30 19.25
N VAL A 62 -8.86 3.09 18.81
CA VAL A 62 -7.61 2.40 19.19
C VAL A 62 -6.47 3.21 18.62
N GLU A 63 -5.58 3.68 19.48
CA GLU A 63 -4.39 4.41 19.05
C GLU A 63 -3.46 3.44 18.33
N ILE A 64 -3.36 3.56 17.02
CA ILE A 64 -2.56 2.70 16.15
C ILE A 64 -1.10 3.15 16.05
N TRP A 65 -0.85 4.43 16.41
CA TRP A 65 0.49 5.01 16.30
C TRP A 65 1.33 4.71 17.55
N GLY A 66 2.61 4.45 17.31
CA GLY A 66 3.61 4.40 18.34
C GLY A 66 4.00 5.80 18.81
N THR A 67 4.63 5.87 19.98
CA THR A 67 5.13 7.11 20.58
C THR A 67 6.66 7.04 20.78
N PRO A 68 7.46 6.93 19.70
CA PRO A 68 8.92 7.01 19.84
C PRO A 68 9.32 8.41 20.31
N GLU A 69 10.31 8.49 21.20
CA GLU A 69 10.92 9.77 21.56
C GLU A 69 11.78 10.25 20.38
N VAL A 70 11.32 11.28 19.69
CA VAL A 70 11.97 11.85 18.51
C VAL A 70 12.33 13.30 18.80
N VAL A 71 13.57 13.67 18.56
CA VAL A 71 13.98 15.08 18.59
C VAL A 71 13.47 15.76 17.33
N GLU A 72 12.56 16.73 17.49
CA GLU A 72 12.04 17.50 16.37
C GLU A 72 13.13 18.41 15.78
N VAL A 73 13.39 18.25 14.48
CA VAL A 73 14.27 19.16 13.74
C VAL A 73 13.41 19.95 12.75
N LYS A 74 13.50 21.27 12.78
CA LYS A 74 12.83 22.13 11.84
C LYS A 74 13.50 21.97 10.46
N ALA A 75 13.02 21.02 9.69
CA ALA A 75 13.56 20.69 8.37
C ALA A 75 13.12 21.68 7.30
N ALA A 76 13.92 21.79 6.23
CA ALA A 76 13.48 22.42 4.98
C ALA A 76 12.27 21.65 4.41
N PRO A 77 11.32 22.31 3.71
CA PRO A 77 10.16 21.63 3.16
C PRO A 77 10.58 20.52 2.17
N GLY A 78 10.24 19.30 2.51
CA GLY A 78 10.58 18.08 1.74
C GLY A 78 9.78 16.89 2.24
N PRO A 79 9.95 15.71 1.62
CA PRO A 79 9.25 14.51 2.07
C PRO A 79 9.66 14.13 3.50
N ALA A 80 8.78 13.37 4.17
CA ALA A 80 9.02 12.92 5.52
C ALA A 80 10.26 12.01 5.63
N VAL A 81 11.29 12.49 6.31
CA VAL A 81 12.56 11.79 6.48
C VAL A 81 12.96 11.80 7.95
N TRP A 82 13.41 10.65 8.47
CA TRP A 82 13.98 10.49 9.81
C TRP A 82 15.47 10.26 9.71
N HIS A 83 16.24 10.88 10.59
CA HIS A 83 17.69 10.72 10.70
C HIS A 83 18.03 9.92 11.97
N LEU A 84 18.69 8.82 11.81
CA LEU A 84 19.12 7.92 12.88
C LEU A 84 20.63 7.89 12.97
N THR A 85 21.17 7.97 14.17
CA THR A 85 22.61 7.99 14.40
C THR A 85 23.06 7.01 15.46
N ARG A 86 24.25 6.45 15.26
CA ARG A 86 24.99 5.64 16.24
C ARG A 86 26.50 5.74 15.96
N GLY A 87 27.23 6.47 16.82
CA GLY A 87 28.66 6.74 16.57
C GLY A 87 28.88 7.43 15.22
N ASP A 88 29.74 6.88 14.39
CA ASP A 88 30.07 7.40 13.06
C ASP A 88 29.15 6.86 11.95
N SER A 89 28.06 6.25 12.31
CA SER A 89 27.08 5.68 11.37
C SER A 89 25.79 6.46 11.38
N GLU A 90 25.20 6.64 10.21
CA GLU A 90 23.89 7.27 10.06
C GLU A 90 23.00 6.53 9.07
N VAL A 91 21.71 6.52 9.37
CA VAL A 91 20.67 6.01 8.47
C VAL A 91 19.58 7.07 8.33
N TRP A 92 19.32 7.45 7.10
CA TRP A 92 18.21 8.32 6.74
C TRP A 92 17.04 7.46 6.26
N ILE A 93 15.87 7.58 6.89
CA ILE A 93 14.68 6.82 6.52
C ILE A 93 13.73 7.74 5.76
N LEU A 94 13.51 7.45 4.48
CA LEU A 94 12.44 8.04 3.70
C LEU A 94 11.16 7.27 4.00
N GLY A 95 10.24 7.90 4.75
CA GLY A 95 8.90 7.36 4.95
C GLY A 95 8.06 7.52 3.67
N THR A 96 7.31 6.50 3.24
CA THR A 96 6.47 6.57 2.05
C THR A 96 5.00 6.35 2.38
N VAL A 97 4.10 6.96 1.63
CA VAL A 97 2.65 6.71 1.69
C VAL A 97 2.21 5.82 0.53
N GLY A 98 1.11 5.11 0.71
CA GLY A 98 0.70 4.00 -0.17
C GLY A 98 0.22 4.36 -1.58
N GLY A 99 0.06 5.61 -1.90
CA GLY A 99 -0.34 6.09 -3.24
C GLY A 99 -0.15 7.58 -3.36
N MET A 100 0.35 8.02 -4.50
CA MET A 100 0.58 9.43 -4.78
C MET A 100 -0.15 9.85 -6.04
N PRO A 101 -0.83 11.00 -6.04
CA PRO A 101 -1.39 11.55 -7.26
C PRO A 101 -0.31 11.72 -8.31
N ASP A 102 -0.61 11.35 -9.56
CA ASP A 102 0.31 11.64 -10.66
C ASP A 102 0.54 13.15 -10.77
N GLY A 103 1.79 13.52 -10.94
CA GLY A 103 2.19 14.93 -10.98
C GLY A 103 2.26 15.66 -9.64
N LEU A 104 2.10 14.97 -8.50
CA LEU A 104 2.35 15.56 -7.18
C LEU A 104 3.77 16.15 -7.13
N LYS A 105 3.86 17.45 -6.81
CA LYS A 105 5.15 18.14 -6.68
C LYS A 105 5.71 17.92 -5.28
N TRP A 106 6.90 17.36 -5.21
CA TRP A 106 7.65 17.21 -3.97
C TRP A 106 9.16 17.45 -4.23
N ASN A 107 9.90 17.72 -3.20
CA ASN A 107 11.30 18.11 -3.32
C ASN A 107 12.20 16.91 -3.63
N LYS A 108 12.39 16.62 -4.94
CA LYS A 108 13.26 15.55 -5.45
C LYS A 108 14.75 15.92 -5.35
N GLU A 109 15.04 17.20 -5.38
CA GLU A 109 16.40 17.75 -5.22
C GLU A 109 16.92 17.45 -3.82
N TYR A 110 16.11 17.64 -2.79
CA TYR A 110 16.46 17.25 -1.42
C TYR A 110 16.84 15.76 -1.32
N LEU A 111 16.07 14.88 -1.97
CA LEU A 111 16.41 13.47 -2.02
C LEU A 111 17.71 13.19 -2.79
N ALA A 112 17.98 13.95 -3.85
CA ALA A 112 19.23 13.83 -4.60
C ALA A 112 20.45 14.27 -3.76
N GLU A 113 20.33 15.34 -2.97
CA GLU A 113 21.35 15.78 -2.01
C GLU A 113 21.54 14.77 -0.89
N LEU A 114 20.44 14.19 -0.39
CA LEU A 114 20.48 13.15 0.63
C LEU A 114 21.27 11.92 0.19
N LEU A 115 21.30 11.63 -1.12
CA LEU A 115 22.08 10.52 -1.69
C LEU A 115 23.60 10.78 -1.74
N ASP A 116 24.06 12.02 -1.56
CA ASP A 116 25.49 12.32 -1.60
C ASP A 116 26.22 11.69 -0.39
N GLY A 117 27.30 10.98 -0.69
CA GLY A 117 28.04 10.23 0.33
C GLY A 117 27.34 8.96 0.83
N THR A 118 26.16 8.62 0.29
CA THR A 118 25.42 7.40 0.69
C THR A 118 26.16 6.15 0.22
N ARG A 119 26.41 5.23 1.16
CA ARG A 119 27.07 3.95 0.97
C ARG A 119 26.13 2.88 0.38
N ALA A 120 24.89 2.87 0.83
CA ALA A 120 23.90 1.87 0.43
C ALA A 120 22.47 2.37 0.63
N ILE A 121 21.55 1.86 -0.22
CA ILE A 121 20.11 2.05 -0.06
C ILE A 121 19.45 0.73 0.29
N LEU A 122 18.69 0.73 1.37
CA LEU A 122 17.88 -0.37 1.87
C LEU A 122 16.46 -0.19 1.30
N LEU A 123 16.13 -0.98 0.30
CA LEU A 123 14.80 -0.95 -0.34
C LEU A 123 13.82 -1.88 0.40
N PRO A 124 12.50 -1.65 0.27
CA PRO A 124 11.49 -2.55 0.79
C PRO A 124 11.71 -4.01 0.38
N PRO A 125 11.23 -4.98 1.18
CA PRO A 125 11.21 -6.38 0.80
C PRO A 125 10.53 -6.57 -0.55
N ARG A 126 11.00 -7.56 -1.30
CA ARG A 126 10.39 -7.92 -2.60
C ARG A 126 9.78 -9.31 -2.53
N PRO A 127 8.64 -9.54 -3.20
CA PRO A 127 8.16 -10.89 -3.42
C PRO A 127 9.18 -11.65 -4.28
N SER A 128 9.35 -12.93 -3.97
CA SER A 128 10.11 -13.89 -4.76
C SER A 128 9.10 -14.84 -5.41
N VAL A 129 9.01 -14.79 -6.72
CA VAL A 129 8.16 -15.66 -7.53
C VAL A 129 8.92 -16.03 -8.79
N GLY A 130 9.11 -17.32 -9.02
CA GLY A 130 9.67 -17.81 -10.28
C GLY A 130 8.69 -17.55 -11.44
N VAL A 131 9.21 -17.19 -12.61
CA VAL A 131 8.35 -16.87 -13.79
C VAL A 131 7.43 -18.03 -14.14
N PHE A 132 7.95 -19.27 -14.16
CA PHE A 132 7.17 -20.48 -14.45
C PHE A 132 6.18 -20.80 -13.34
N GLU A 133 6.57 -20.63 -12.08
CA GLU A 133 5.73 -20.86 -10.91
C GLU A 133 4.57 -19.86 -10.87
N GLY A 134 4.84 -18.56 -11.13
CA GLY A 134 3.82 -17.54 -11.22
C GLY A 134 2.83 -17.79 -12.37
N ALA A 135 3.31 -18.15 -13.56
CA ALA A 135 2.45 -18.49 -14.68
C ALA A 135 1.60 -19.74 -14.39
N TRP A 136 2.18 -20.78 -13.82
CA TRP A 136 1.48 -21.98 -13.39
C TRP A 136 0.42 -21.67 -12.33
N PHE A 137 0.76 -20.87 -11.32
CA PHE A 137 -0.16 -20.41 -10.30
C PHE A 137 -1.40 -19.73 -10.91
N LEU A 138 -1.20 -18.80 -11.84
CA LEU A 138 -2.30 -18.10 -12.51
C LEU A 138 -3.16 -19.06 -13.35
N LEU A 139 -2.56 -19.97 -14.07
CA LEU A 139 -3.28 -20.95 -14.89
C LEU A 139 -4.13 -21.89 -14.05
N THR A 140 -3.61 -22.33 -12.90
CA THR A 140 -4.30 -23.32 -12.05
C THR A 140 -5.31 -22.69 -11.10
N ASN A 141 -5.10 -21.42 -10.70
CA ASN A 141 -5.90 -20.77 -9.66
C ASN A 141 -6.82 -19.67 -10.19
N GLY A 142 -6.70 -19.25 -11.46
CA GLY A 142 -7.51 -18.15 -12.01
C GLY A 142 -9.02 -18.36 -11.88
N SER A 143 -9.48 -19.61 -12.01
CA SER A 143 -10.91 -19.95 -11.83
C SER A 143 -11.42 -19.80 -10.39
N LYS A 144 -10.55 -19.93 -9.38
CA LYS A 144 -10.91 -19.77 -7.96
C LYS A 144 -11.26 -18.32 -7.60
N LEU A 145 -10.89 -17.38 -8.44
CA LEU A 145 -11.22 -15.97 -8.30
C LEU A 145 -12.54 -15.57 -8.96
N SER A 146 -13.28 -16.53 -9.51
CA SER A 146 -14.57 -16.31 -10.15
C SER A 146 -15.66 -17.13 -9.49
N LEU A 147 -16.85 -16.52 -9.36
CA LEU A 147 -18.02 -17.21 -8.86
C LEU A 147 -18.51 -18.33 -9.83
N PRO A 148 -19.20 -19.35 -9.34
CA PRO A 148 -19.82 -20.36 -10.17
C PRO A 148 -20.76 -19.75 -11.23
N ARG A 149 -20.92 -20.43 -12.37
CA ARG A 149 -21.81 -19.98 -13.45
C ARG A 149 -23.23 -19.72 -12.93
N GLY A 150 -23.81 -18.60 -13.32
CA GLY A 150 -25.16 -18.19 -12.92
C GLY A 150 -25.23 -17.43 -11.59
N GLN A 151 -24.13 -17.32 -10.85
CA GLN A 151 -24.05 -16.48 -9.66
C GLN A 151 -23.44 -15.13 -10.00
N THR A 152 -23.87 -14.08 -9.29
CA THR A 152 -23.29 -12.74 -9.37
C THR A 152 -22.81 -12.29 -8.01
N LEU A 153 -21.78 -11.45 -7.98
CA LEU A 153 -21.24 -10.91 -6.73
C LEU A 153 -22.34 -10.25 -5.91
N GLU A 154 -23.05 -9.28 -6.49
CA GLU A 154 -24.05 -8.50 -5.76
C GLU A 154 -25.20 -9.37 -5.21
N ALA A 155 -25.60 -10.43 -5.93
CA ALA A 155 -26.60 -11.37 -5.44
C ALA A 155 -26.08 -12.25 -4.29
N SER A 156 -24.78 -12.44 -4.18
CA SER A 156 -24.13 -13.23 -3.14
C SER A 156 -23.88 -12.47 -1.82
N LEU A 157 -24.07 -11.13 -1.80
CA LEU A 157 -23.83 -10.27 -0.64
C LEU A 157 -25.11 -10.11 0.19
N SER A 158 -24.95 -9.84 1.50
CA SER A 158 -26.07 -9.39 2.33
C SER A 158 -26.63 -8.06 1.80
N PRO A 159 -27.91 -7.74 2.07
CA PRO A 159 -28.50 -6.49 1.61
C PRO A 159 -27.68 -5.24 2.00
N GLU A 160 -27.16 -5.22 3.24
CA GLU A 160 -26.38 -4.10 3.79
C GLU A 160 -25.02 -3.95 3.07
N LEU A 161 -24.29 -5.08 2.93
CA LEU A 161 -22.99 -5.06 2.24
C LEU A 161 -23.15 -4.72 0.76
N ARG A 162 -24.21 -5.25 0.13
CA ARG A 162 -24.55 -4.93 -1.27
C ARG A 162 -24.77 -3.44 -1.45
N ALA A 163 -25.59 -2.83 -0.59
CA ALA A 163 -25.87 -1.39 -0.70
C ALA A 163 -24.59 -0.56 -0.58
N ARG A 164 -23.72 -0.89 0.38
CA ARG A 164 -22.42 -0.21 0.57
C ARG A 164 -21.47 -0.45 -0.60
N PHE A 165 -21.37 -1.68 -1.09
CA PHE A 165 -20.54 -2.03 -2.23
C PHE A 165 -20.97 -1.30 -3.50
N VAL A 166 -22.28 -1.26 -3.80
CA VAL A 166 -22.85 -0.55 -4.95
C VAL A 166 -22.53 0.96 -4.85
N ALA A 167 -22.73 1.56 -3.68
CA ALA A 167 -22.42 2.98 -3.48
C ALA A 167 -20.94 3.29 -3.75
N ILE A 168 -20.01 2.45 -3.28
CA ILE A 168 -18.56 2.62 -3.54
C ILE A 168 -18.26 2.39 -5.03
N ARG A 169 -18.79 1.34 -5.64
CA ARG A 169 -18.63 1.04 -7.05
C ARG A 169 -19.03 2.24 -7.94
N GLU A 170 -20.15 2.88 -7.61
CA GLU A 170 -20.66 4.07 -8.34
C GLU A 170 -19.76 5.29 -8.13
N ARG A 171 -19.24 5.50 -6.91
CA ARG A 171 -18.27 6.58 -6.65
C ARG A 171 -16.95 6.38 -7.39
N LEU A 172 -16.59 5.14 -7.69
CA LEU A 172 -15.45 4.79 -8.53
C LEU A 172 -15.75 4.83 -10.03
N ASP A 173 -16.96 5.29 -10.44
CA ASP A 173 -17.46 5.31 -11.83
C ASP A 173 -17.47 3.93 -12.52
N GLN A 174 -17.66 2.87 -11.73
CA GLN A 174 -17.62 1.50 -12.23
C GLN A 174 -19.02 0.92 -12.42
N THR A 175 -19.15 0.03 -13.42
CA THR A 175 -20.40 -0.67 -13.73
C THR A 175 -20.49 -2.03 -13.01
N GLU A 176 -21.71 -2.56 -12.83
CA GLU A 176 -21.94 -3.90 -12.30
C GLU A 176 -21.16 -4.99 -13.07
N SER A 177 -21.10 -4.86 -14.39
CA SER A 177 -20.44 -5.84 -15.26
C SER A 177 -18.97 -6.08 -14.91
N ARG A 178 -18.30 -5.04 -14.37
CA ARG A 178 -16.87 -5.12 -13.98
C ARG A 178 -16.61 -6.14 -12.88
N TYR A 179 -17.56 -6.31 -11.95
CA TYR A 179 -17.41 -7.17 -10.77
C TYR A 179 -18.32 -8.40 -10.81
N ARG A 180 -19.18 -8.51 -11.80
CA ARG A 180 -20.32 -9.45 -11.83
C ARG A 180 -19.95 -10.88 -11.44
N THR A 181 -18.85 -11.39 -11.97
CA THR A 181 -18.40 -12.78 -11.75
C THR A 181 -17.28 -12.91 -10.75
N ASP A 182 -16.84 -11.82 -10.15
CA ASP A 182 -15.75 -11.85 -9.18
C ASP A 182 -16.20 -12.51 -7.87
N THR A 183 -15.28 -13.26 -7.25
CA THR A 183 -15.46 -13.62 -5.83
C THR A 183 -15.34 -12.36 -4.97
N PRO A 184 -15.86 -12.34 -3.73
CA PRO A 184 -15.73 -11.18 -2.85
C PRO A 184 -14.26 -10.73 -2.65
N LEU A 185 -13.32 -11.67 -2.54
CA LEU A 185 -11.89 -11.35 -2.43
C LEU A 185 -11.34 -10.66 -3.69
N ARG A 186 -11.68 -11.18 -4.88
CA ARG A 186 -11.25 -10.56 -6.13
C ARG A 186 -11.86 -9.17 -6.29
N ALA A 187 -13.12 -8.99 -5.92
CA ALA A 187 -13.77 -7.69 -5.93
C ALA A 187 -13.08 -6.70 -4.98
N ALA A 188 -12.68 -7.14 -3.78
CA ALA A 188 -11.91 -6.34 -2.84
C ALA A 188 -10.60 -5.83 -3.46
N LEU A 189 -9.81 -6.71 -4.08
CA LEU A 189 -8.57 -6.33 -4.75
C LEU A 189 -8.81 -5.39 -5.93
N ARG A 190 -9.88 -5.62 -6.69
CA ARG A 190 -10.24 -4.77 -7.83
C ARG A 190 -10.70 -3.37 -7.43
N LEU A 191 -11.38 -3.23 -6.29
CA LEU A 191 -11.74 -1.92 -5.73
C LEU A 191 -10.51 -1.04 -5.49
N PHE A 192 -9.40 -1.61 -5.02
CA PHE A 192 -8.15 -0.85 -4.86
C PHE A 192 -7.54 -0.42 -6.20
N GLN A 193 -7.62 -1.26 -7.23
CA GLN A 193 -7.16 -0.88 -8.57
C GLN A 193 -8.02 0.27 -9.12
N ASP A 194 -9.35 0.14 -9.01
CA ASP A 194 -10.29 1.16 -9.49
C ASP A 194 -10.18 2.48 -8.70
N LEU A 195 -9.83 2.42 -7.41
CA LEU A 195 -9.49 3.61 -6.62
C LEU A 195 -8.22 4.30 -7.14
N GLN A 196 -7.18 3.52 -7.46
CA GLN A 196 -5.96 4.08 -8.01
C GLN A 196 -6.21 4.77 -9.35
N ASP A 197 -6.98 4.11 -10.23
CA ASP A 197 -7.37 4.68 -11.52
C ASP A 197 -8.24 5.94 -11.33
N LYS A 198 -9.16 5.95 -10.34
CA LYS A 198 -10.05 7.08 -10.06
C LYS A 198 -9.33 8.32 -9.55
N LEU A 199 -8.31 8.13 -8.74
CA LEU A 199 -7.54 9.21 -8.11
C LEU A 199 -6.20 9.47 -8.83
N ASP A 200 -5.96 8.81 -9.96
CA ASP A 200 -4.67 8.86 -10.67
C ASP A 200 -3.47 8.61 -9.75
N LEU A 201 -3.59 7.58 -8.88
CA LEU A 201 -2.54 7.28 -7.90
C LEU A 201 -1.48 6.36 -8.49
N THR A 202 -0.22 6.71 -8.27
CA THR A 202 0.93 5.82 -8.48
C THR A 202 1.49 5.32 -7.15
N ARG A 203 1.83 4.04 -7.08
CA ARG A 203 2.41 3.43 -5.87
C ARG A 203 3.91 3.58 -5.77
N ASP A 204 4.57 3.71 -6.89
CA ASP A 204 6.00 3.49 -6.97
C ASP A 204 6.83 4.77 -7.10
N GLU A 205 6.18 5.95 -7.22
CA GLU A 205 6.87 7.21 -7.52
C GLU A 205 8.07 7.52 -6.61
N PRO A 206 7.99 7.50 -5.27
CA PRO A 206 9.17 7.76 -4.46
C PRO A 206 10.24 6.68 -4.58
N ARG A 207 9.82 5.41 -4.70
CA ARG A 207 10.72 4.27 -4.85
C ARG A 207 11.43 4.27 -6.20
N GLU A 208 10.71 4.57 -7.27
CA GLU A 208 11.29 4.71 -8.61
C GLU A 208 12.25 5.90 -8.68
N THR A 209 11.86 7.03 -8.11
CA THR A 209 12.69 8.23 -8.08
C THR A 209 13.99 7.97 -7.33
N ILE A 210 13.94 7.38 -6.12
CA ILE A 210 15.17 7.05 -5.38
C ILE A 210 16.01 6.01 -6.13
N SER A 211 15.40 5.03 -6.75
CA SER A 211 16.11 3.99 -7.51
C SER A 211 16.80 4.58 -8.76
N ARG A 212 16.17 5.52 -9.44
CA ARG A 212 16.73 6.25 -10.58
C ARG A 212 17.90 7.13 -10.17
N LEU A 213 17.72 7.93 -9.09
CA LEU A 213 18.77 8.78 -8.54
C LEU A 213 19.96 7.96 -8.05
N ALA A 214 19.71 6.85 -7.36
CA ALA A 214 20.74 5.93 -6.91
C ALA A 214 21.58 5.36 -8.06
N ARG A 215 20.93 4.94 -9.13
CA ARG A 215 21.62 4.46 -10.34
C ARG A 215 22.49 5.57 -10.96
N ALA A 216 21.97 6.79 -11.06
CA ALA A 216 22.71 7.92 -11.60
C ALA A 216 23.96 8.24 -10.76
N LYS A 217 23.86 8.14 -9.43
CA LYS A 217 24.97 8.37 -8.48
C LYS A 217 25.79 7.11 -8.21
N ARG A 218 25.46 5.97 -8.83
CA ARG A 218 26.11 4.66 -8.62
C ARG A 218 26.07 4.18 -7.15
N VAL A 219 25.03 4.53 -6.41
CA VAL A 219 24.84 4.06 -5.03
C VAL A 219 24.23 2.64 -5.07
N PRO A 220 24.85 1.64 -4.42
CA PRO A 220 24.29 0.30 -4.34
C PRO A 220 22.93 0.30 -3.65
N SER A 221 21.94 -0.34 -4.26
CA SER A 221 20.61 -0.48 -3.70
C SER A 221 20.18 -1.94 -3.69
N LYS A 222 19.64 -2.42 -2.57
CA LYS A 222 19.21 -3.81 -2.41
C LYS A 222 17.93 -3.89 -1.57
N PRO A 223 17.03 -4.82 -1.87
CA PRO A 223 15.93 -5.12 -0.97
C PRO A 223 16.47 -5.70 0.34
N ILE A 224 15.83 -5.35 1.46
CA ILE A 224 16.24 -5.84 2.79
C ILE A 224 15.95 -7.33 2.97
N ALA A 225 14.91 -7.83 2.28
CA ALA A 225 14.51 -9.25 2.29
C ALA A 225 13.86 -9.64 0.96
N ARG A 226 13.72 -10.96 0.76
CA ARG A 226 12.89 -11.56 -0.28
C ARG A 226 11.94 -12.55 0.39
N TYR A 227 10.65 -12.45 0.05
CA TYR A 227 9.63 -13.33 0.61
C TYR A 227 9.05 -14.23 -0.46
N GLU A 228 9.09 -15.54 -0.22
CA GLU A 228 8.32 -16.51 -0.99
C GLU A 228 6.83 -16.28 -0.66
N VAL A 229 6.05 -15.88 -1.67
CA VAL A 229 4.67 -15.44 -1.46
C VAL A 229 3.63 -16.37 -2.08
N LEU A 230 4.04 -17.38 -2.85
CA LEU A 230 3.09 -18.25 -3.54
C LEU A 230 2.27 -19.10 -2.57
N ASP A 231 2.89 -19.68 -1.53
CA ASP A 231 2.19 -20.46 -0.51
C ASP A 231 1.15 -19.58 0.22
N ALA A 232 1.55 -18.35 0.58
CA ALA A 232 0.63 -17.39 1.19
C ALA A 232 -0.51 -17.01 0.25
N ALA A 233 -0.24 -16.83 -1.04
CA ALA A 233 -1.27 -16.56 -2.04
C ALA A 233 -2.22 -17.77 -2.21
N GLU A 234 -1.70 -19.00 -2.20
CA GLU A 234 -2.55 -20.21 -2.20
C GLU A 234 -3.44 -20.29 -0.97
N ASP A 235 -2.92 -19.98 0.22
CA ASP A 235 -3.69 -19.97 1.46
C ASP A 235 -4.79 -18.91 1.43
N VAL A 236 -4.51 -17.73 0.89
CA VAL A 236 -5.51 -16.68 0.67
C VAL A 236 -6.64 -17.15 -0.25
N LEU A 237 -6.32 -17.93 -1.29
CA LEU A 237 -7.32 -18.50 -2.20
C LEU A 237 -8.15 -19.65 -1.59
N LYS A 238 -7.79 -20.16 -0.40
CA LYS A 238 -8.56 -21.16 0.36
C LYS A 238 -9.60 -20.54 1.27
N LEU A 239 -9.62 -19.21 1.44
CA LEU A 239 -10.64 -18.51 2.22
C LEU A 239 -12.03 -18.88 1.67
N ASP A 240 -12.94 -19.28 2.56
CA ASP A 240 -14.32 -19.52 2.19
C ASP A 240 -15.05 -18.22 1.82
N LEU A 241 -16.24 -18.34 1.22
CA LEU A 241 -16.97 -17.17 0.74
C LEU A 241 -17.41 -16.23 1.86
N ASP A 242 -17.63 -16.72 3.08
CA ASP A 242 -18.02 -15.88 4.21
C ASP A 242 -16.83 -15.06 4.71
N GLN A 243 -15.67 -15.67 4.86
CA GLN A 243 -14.41 -14.96 5.15
C GLN A 243 -14.10 -13.91 4.07
N GLN A 244 -14.26 -14.27 2.79
CA GLN A 244 -14.06 -13.32 1.69
C GLN A 244 -15.05 -12.16 1.74
N ARG A 245 -16.32 -12.37 2.16
CA ARG A 245 -17.31 -11.29 2.34
C ARG A 245 -16.93 -10.35 3.48
N VAL A 246 -16.39 -10.87 4.57
CA VAL A 246 -15.84 -10.04 5.67
C VAL A 246 -14.71 -9.15 5.15
N CYS A 247 -13.76 -9.71 4.40
CA CYS A 247 -12.66 -8.94 3.82
C CYS A 247 -13.15 -7.91 2.79
N LEU A 248 -14.17 -8.23 1.97
CA LEU A 248 -14.79 -7.26 1.07
C LEU A 248 -15.46 -6.11 1.83
N ALA A 249 -16.16 -6.40 2.94
CA ALA A 249 -16.78 -5.36 3.76
C ALA A 249 -15.74 -4.36 4.30
N GLN A 250 -14.60 -4.87 4.76
CA GLN A 250 -13.48 -4.05 5.21
C GLN A 250 -12.83 -3.24 4.07
N SER A 251 -12.72 -3.84 2.87
CA SER A 251 -12.24 -3.12 1.68
C SER A 251 -13.16 -1.97 1.29
N VAL A 252 -14.48 -2.17 1.36
CA VAL A 252 -15.46 -1.12 1.09
C VAL A 252 -15.26 0.08 2.03
N GLU A 253 -14.97 -0.17 3.32
CA GLU A 253 -14.66 0.89 4.29
C GLU A 253 -13.32 1.58 4.00
N ASP A 254 -12.30 0.80 3.60
CA ASP A 254 -11.00 1.36 3.21
C ASP A 254 -11.12 2.30 2.01
N ILE A 255 -11.84 1.87 0.98
CA ILE A 255 -12.03 2.66 -0.24
C ILE A 255 -12.82 3.94 0.06
N ASP A 256 -13.88 3.86 0.88
CA ASP A 256 -14.66 5.02 1.29
C ASP A 256 -13.78 6.09 1.96
N ARG A 257 -12.92 5.66 2.86
CA ARG A 257 -11.96 6.53 3.55
C ARG A 257 -10.90 7.07 2.58
N GLN A 258 -10.28 6.21 1.77
CA GLN A 258 -9.20 6.60 0.87
C GLN A 258 -9.65 7.56 -0.24
N LEU A 259 -10.89 7.49 -0.70
CA LEU A 259 -11.47 8.46 -1.63
C LEU A 259 -11.41 9.90 -1.10
N THR A 260 -11.34 10.09 0.20
CA THR A 260 -11.28 11.41 0.85
C THR A 260 -9.90 11.76 1.37
N HIS A 261 -9.14 10.76 1.83
CA HIS A 261 -7.92 10.99 2.62
C HIS A 261 -6.61 10.69 1.87
N ALA A 262 -6.63 9.89 0.78
CA ALA A 262 -5.39 9.49 0.11
C ALA A 262 -4.61 10.68 -0.45
N VAL A 263 -5.28 11.60 -1.15
CA VAL A 263 -4.64 12.80 -1.72
C VAL A 263 -4.11 13.74 -0.62
N PRO A 264 -4.91 14.13 0.41
CA PRO A 264 -4.40 14.92 1.53
C PRO A 264 -3.21 14.28 2.26
N ALA A 265 -3.19 12.96 2.43
CA ALA A 265 -2.04 12.28 3.01
C ALA A 265 -0.77 12.41 2.17
N ALA A 266 -0.90 12.29 0.84
CA ALA A 266 0.22 12.44 -0.09
C ALA A 266 0.74 13.89 -0.15
N GLU A 267 -0.16 14.88 -0.14
CA GLU A 267 0.20 16.31 -0.10
C GLU A 267 0.94 16.66 1.19
N ALA A 268 0.44 16.20 2.35
CA ALA A 268 1.10 16.37 3.64
C ALA A 268 2.47 15.70 3.67
N TRP A 269 2.59 14.49 3.09
CA TRP A 269 3.86 13.79 2.97
C TRP A 269 4.89 14.58 2.15
N ALA A 270 4.46 15.20 1.05
CA ALA A 270 5.34 15.94 0.15
C ALA A 270 6.07 17.12 0.82
N ILE A 271 5.50 17.64 1.89
CA ILE A 271 6.06 18.75 2.69
C ILE A 271 6.55 18.34 4.09
N GLY A 272 6.51 17.05 4.41
CA GLY A 272 6.98 16.53 5.70
C GLY A 272 6.04 16.75 6.88
N ASP A 273 4.79 17.12 6.65
CA ASP A 273 3.77 17.32 7.69
C ASP A 273 3.25 15.97 8.22
N ILE A 274 3.96 15.40 9.17
CA ILE A 274 3.66 14.09 9.74
C ILE A 274 2.34 14.06 10.50
N ARG A 275 1.94 15.16 11.12
CA ARG A 275 0.65 15.25 11.82
C ARG A 275 -0.50 15.04 10.84
N ASN A 276 -0.49 15.75 9.73
CA ASN A 276 -1.51 15.60 8.69
C ASN A 276 -1.38 14.28 7.91
N VAL A 277 -0.18 13.73 7.74
CA VAL A 277 -0.01 12.37 7.22
C VAL A 277 -0.72 11.37 8.13
N LYS A 278 -0.45 11.36 9.45
CA LYS A 278 -1.09 10.45 10.41
C LYS A 278 -2.62 10.63 10.45
N ALA A 279 -3.11 11.88 10.40
CA ALA A 279 -4.54 12.18 10.42
C ALA A 279 -5.29 11.66 9.19
N ASN A 280 -4.63 11.63 8.04
CA ASN A 280 -5.20 11.19 6.76
C ASN A 280 -4.75 9.77 6.34
N TYR A 281 -3.84 9.16 7.07
CA TYR A 281 -3.39 7.80 6.77
C TYR A 281 -4.49 6.79 7.10
N ALA A 282 -4.74 5.90 6.17
CA ALA A 282 -5.65 4.78 6.38
C ALA A 282 -4.86 3.47 6.25
N GLU A 283 -4.70 2.75 7.36
CA GLU A 283 -4.24 1.36 7.28
C GLU A 283 -5.25 0.51 6.51
N SER A 284 -4.74 -0.50 5.81
CA SER A 284 -5.60 -1.37 5.01
C SER A 284 -6.27 -2.42 5.88
N ARG A 285 -7.56 -2.25 6.14
CA ARG A 285 -8.39 -3.25 6.82
C ARG A 285 -8.53 -4.56 6.03
N LEU A 286 -8.43 -4.47 4.69
CA LEU A 286 -8.31 -5.68 3.88
C LEU A 286 -7.05 -6.46 4.24
N ALA A 287 -5.91 -5.79 4.38
CA ALA A 287 -4.69 -6.45 4.82
C ALA A 287 -4.85 -7.07 6.21
N ASP A 288 -5.46 -6.35 7.16
CA ASP A 288 -5.74 -6.86 8.50
C ASP A 288 -6.67 -8.08 8.48
N CYS A 289 -7.71 -8.05 7.63
CA CYS A 289 -8.61 -9.21 7.45
C CYS A 289 -7.84 -10.43 6.96
N VAL A 290 -7.01 -10.27 5.93
CA VAL A 290 -6.22 -11.38 5.37
C VAL A 290 -5.17 -11.86 6.38
N ILE A 291 -4.49 -10.94 7.09
CA ILE A 291 -3.53 -11.27 8.14
C ILE A 291 -4.21 -12.08 9.27
N ALA A 292 -5.41 -11.70 9.69
CA ALA A 292 -6.14 -12.40 10.73
C ALA A 292 -6.64 -13.79 10.28
N ALA A 293 -6.98 -13.94 9.01
CA ALA A 293 -7.54 -15.17 8.46
C ALA A 293 -6.47 -16.16 7.96
N VAL A 294 -5.28 -15.69 7.58
CA VAL A 294 -4.25 -16.48 6.91
C VAL A 294 -2.91 -16.41 7.63
N HIS A 295 -2.57 -17.47 8.34
CA HIS A 295 -1.38 -17.53 9.20
C HIS A 295 -0.05 -17.30 8.44
N SER A 296 0.08 -17.78 7.23
CA SER A 296 1.26 -17.56 6.39
C SER A 296 1.47 -16.09 6.04
N VAL A 297 0.38 -15.33 5.84
CA VAL A 297 0.42 -13.87 5.61
C VAL A 297 0.80 -13.13 6.90
N ALA A 298 0.24 -13.54 8.05
CA ALA A 298 0.62 -12.97 9.35
C ALA A 298 2.12 -13.09 9.60
N GLY A 299 2.71 -14.25 9.35
CA GLY A 299 4.14 -14.48 9.48
C GLY A 299 5.00 -13.60 8.55
N ILE A 300 4.55 -13.29 7.35
CA ILE A 300 5.23 -12.34 6.46
C ILE A 300 5.18 -10.92 7.04
N ASN A 301 4.03 -10.49 7.53
CA ASN A 301 3.84 -9.16 8.09
C ASN A 301 4.71 -8.92 9.34
N GLU A 302 4.79 -9.90 10.24
CA GLU A 302 5.67 -9.82 11.43
C GLU A 302 7.16 -9.74 11.04
N ARG A 303 7.58 -10.58 10.08
CA ARG A 303 8.96 -10.56 9.57
C ARG A 303 9.30 -9.22 8.93
N ASN A 304 8.37 -8.57 8.26
CA ASN A 304 8.62 -7.30 7.59
C ASN A 304 9.19 -6.25 8.56
N VAL A 305 8.56 -6.03 9.72
CA VAL A 305 9.06 -5.07 10.73
C VAL A 305 10.38 -5.52 11.34
N ALA A 306 10.54 -6.83 11.59
CA ALA A 306 11.79 -7.40 12.13
C ALA A 306 12.94 -7.23 11.14
N ASP A 307 12.74 -7.50 9.86
CA ASP A 307 13.75 -7.39 8.82
C ASP A 307 14.19 -5.94 8.59
N TYR A 308 13.26 -4.98 8.58
CA TYR A 308 13.61 -3.55 8.55
C TYR A 308 14.44 -3.15 9.76
N THR A 309 13.98 -3.51 10.96
CA THR A 309 14.70 -3.19 12.21
C THR A 309 16.12 -3.75 12.18
N SER A 310 16.27 -5.00 11.74
CA SER A 310 17.57 -5.68 11.68
C SER A 310 18.48 -5.09 10.59
N ALA A 311 17.93 -4.77 9.41
CA ALA A 311 18.71 -4.18 8.32
C ALA A 311 19.23 -2.77 8.67
N ILE A 312 18.40 -1.96 9.33
CA ILE A 312 18.78 -0.62 9.80
C ILE A 312 19.81 -0.72 10.93
N ASP A 313 19.58 -1.61 11.91
CA ASP A 313 20.54 -1.85 12.99
C ASP A 313 21.91 -2.29 12.45
N ALA A 314 21.94 -3.20 11.48
CA ALA A 314 23.17 -3.59 10.78
C ALA A 314 23.84 -2.42 10.04
N ALA A 315 23.06 -1.55 9.42
CA ALA A 315 23.59 -0.35 8.76
C ALA A 315 24.19 0.64 9.76
N LEU A 316 23.56 0.80 10.94
CA LEU A 316 24.08 1.63 12.05
C LEU A 316 25.31 1.05 12.75
N ASN A 317 25.61 -0.23 12.57
CA ASN A 317 26.83 -0.87 13.06
C ASN A 317 27.97 -0.84 12.02
N THR A 318 27.79 -0.15 10.89
CA THR A 318 28.79 -0.02 9.84
C THR A 318 29.01 1.46 9.53
N PRO A 319 30.25 1.99 9.70
CA PRO A 319 30.53 3.41 9.49
C PRO A 319 30.02 3.95 8.15
N GLY A 320 29.51 5.18 8.18
CA GLY A 320 29.03 5.91 7.01
C GLY A 320 27.51 5.97 6.90
N LYS A 321 27.07 6.60 5.82
CA LYS A 321 25.67 6.97 5.55
C LYS A 321 24.94 5.89 4.77
N SER A 322 23.74 5.59 5.19
CA SER A 322 22.81 4.71 4.45
C SER A 322 21.41 5.35 4.36
N ILE A 323 20.63 4.97 3.37
CA ILE A 323 19.23 5.39 3.24
C ILE A 323 18.34 4.14 3.30
N ALA A 324 17.23 4.21 4.03
CA ALA A 324 16.18 3.19 4.02
C ALA A 324 14.88 3.78 3.48
N VAL A 325 14.12 2.98 2.72
CA VAL A 325 12.79 3.36 2.22
C VAL A 325 11.76 2.47 2.90
N ILE A 326 10.84 3.06 3.65
CA ILE A 326 9.88 2.32 4.48
C ILE A 326 8.51 2.99 4.39
N ASP A 327 7.43 2.20 4.28
CA ASP A 327 6.09 2.75 4.38
C ASP A 327 5.80 3.28 5.80
N ILE A 328 5.06 4.38 5.87
CA ILE A 328 4.75 5.09 7.13
C ILE A 328 4.06 4.17 8.15
N GLY A 329 3.16 3.28 7.74
CA GLY A 329 2.50 2.34 8.63
C GLY A 329 3.49 1.48 9.43
N PRO A 330 4.27 0.57 8.83
CA PRO A 330 5.26 -0.22 9.55
C PRO A 330 6.35 0.63 10.22
N LEU A 331 6.61 1.86 9.75
CA LEU A 331 7.58 2.77 10.37
C LEU A 331 7.09 3.31 11.72
N LEU A 332 5.88 3.87 11.76
CA LEU A 332 5.36 4.69 12.87
C LEU A 332 4.34 4.00 13.77
N ARG A 333 3.73 2.88 13.33
CA ARG A 333 2.74 2.19 14.16
C ARG A 333 3.35 1.70 15.48
N ARG A 334 2.49 1.45 16.47
CA ARG A 334 2.89 0.85 17.74
C ARG A 334 3.61 -0.49 17.51
N GLY A 335 4.75 -0.69 18.14
CA GLY A 335 5.63 -1.83 17.90
C GLY A 335 6.31 -1.82 16.52
N GLY A 336 6.27 -0.69 15.82
CA GLY A 336 6.87 -0.49 14.51
C GLY A 336 8.40 -0.31 14.56
N VAL A 337 8.96 0.05 13.42
CA VAL A 337 10.41 0.09 13.22
C VAL A 337 11.08 1.13 14.13
N LEU A 338 10.53 2.35 14.25
CA LEU A 338 11.14 3.39 15.08
C LEU A 338 11.15 3.02 16.56
N GLU A 339 10.02 2.55 17.12
CA GLU A 339 9.98 2.14 18.52
C GLU A 339 10.96 1.00 18.81
N ARG A 340 11.08 0.02 17.90
CA ARG A 340 12.04 -1.07 18.06
C ARG A 340 13.50 -0.64 18.00
N LEU A 341 13.81 0.37 17.18
CA LEU A 341 15.16 0.94 17.12
C LEU A 341 15.46 1.80 18.34
N GLN A 342 14.48 2.59 18.80
CA GLN A 342 14.61 3.35 20.05
C GLN A 342 14.87 2.43 21.25
N ALA A 343 14.16 1.31 21.36
CA ALA A 343 14.41 0.30 22.39
C ALA A 343 15.84 -0.30 22.34
N ARG A 344 16.58 -0.08 21.24
CA ARG A 344 17.99 -0.44 21.05
C ARG A 344 18.95 0.75 21.24
N ASN A 345 18.49 1.83 21.87
CA ASN A 345 19.25 3.05 22.13
C ASN A 345 19.76 3.74 20.85
N VAL A 346 18.98 3.71 19.77
CA VAL A 346 19.24 4.50 18.56
C VAL A 346 18.70 5.91 18.77
N ALA A 347 19.52 6.93 18.54
CA ALA A 347 19.07 8.32 18.52
C ALA A 347 18.26 8.56 17.23
N ILE A 348 17.09 9.18 17.35
CA ILE A 348 16.15 9.42 16.26
C ILE A 348 15.80 10.89 16.20
N GLU A 349 16.05 11.51 15.06
CA GLU A 349 15.58 12.86 14.71
C GLU A 349 14.54 12.72 13.62
N GLY A 350 13.41 13.38 13.74
CA GLY A 350 12.30 13.25 12.79
C GLY A 350 11.78 14.60 12.30
N PRO A 351 10.87 14.60 11.30
CA PRO A 351 10.15 15.79 10.92
C PRO A 351 9.36 16.34 12.10
N ALA A 352 9.21 17.68 12.17
CA ALA A 352 8.37 18.32 13.17
C ALA A 352 6.89 17.87 13.04
N GLU A 353 6.22 17.61 14.17
CA GLU A 353 4.79 17.28 14.24
C GLU A 353 3.89 18.50 14.29
#